data_7b1addf18d08230319e09b9444aa0ddd
#
_entry.id   7b1addf18d08230319e09b9444aa0ddd
#
_cell.length_a   1.000
_cell.length_b   1.000
_cell.length_c   1.000
_cell.angle_alpha   90.00
_cell.angle_beta   90.00
_cell.angle_gamma   90.00
#
_symmetry.space_group_name_H-M   'P 1'
#
loop_
_entity.id
_entity.type
_entity.pdbx_description
1 polymer ?
#
loop_
_entity_poly.entity_id
_entity_poly.type
_entity_poly.pdbx_seq_one_letter_code
_entity_poly.pdbx_strand_id
1 'polypeptide(L)'
;EPYRRQRQMCIRDSCMSKTDKVIKYIRYADDFILGVKGDKADCERIKRQLSDFISQTLKMELSEQKTLITHSNQYARFLGYDIRVRRDQKLKPHGNHVSRTLNGSVELCIPFADKIMPFLFGKSVIRQLRDGTIEPIARKYIFRCTDLEIVSTYNSELRGICNYYSIASNFNKLQYFEYLMEYSCLKTLAGKHAVSYT
;
A
#
# COMPACT_ATOMS: atom_id res chain seq x y z
N GLU A 1 30.47 -14.15 15.34
CA GLU A 1 30.04 -15.22 14.41
C GLU A 1 28.60 -15.15 13.86
N PRO A 2 27.79 -14.10 14.08
CA PRO A 2 26.46 -13.99 13.45
C PRO A 2 26.54 -13.77 11.92
N TYR A 3 27.65 -13.21 11.40
CA TYR A 3 27.82 -12.93 9.96
C TYR A 3 28.00 -14.18 9.08
N ARG A 4 28.51 -15.28 9.63
CA ARG A 4 28.67 -16.54 8.88
C ARG A 4 27.34 -17.28 8.67
N ARG A 5 26.40 -17.20 9.63
CA ARG A 5 25.07 -17.82 9.51
C ARG A 5 24.19 -17.13 8.45
N GLN A 6 24.29 -15.81 8.32
CA GLN A 6 23.54 -15.06 7.28
C GLN A 6 24.05 -15.38 5.88
N ARG A 7 25.37 -15.56 5.67
CA ARG A 7 25.91 -15.98 4.37
C ARG A 7 25.47 -17.39 3.96
N GLN A 8 25.35 -18.32 4.90
CA GLN A 8 24.87 -19.67 4.61
C GLN A 8 23.37 -19.70 4.25
N MET A 9 22.54 -18.84 4.82
CA MET A 9 21.12 -18.70 4.42
C MET A 9 20.97 -18.14 2.99
N CYS A 10 21.76 -17.15 2.60
CA CYS A 10 21.72 -16.58 1.24
C CYS A 10 22.23 -17.56 0.17
N ILE A 11 23.18 -18.44 0.51
CA ILE A 11 23.74 -19.44 -0.45
C ILE A 11 22.78 -20.62 -0.63
N ARG A 12 21.97 -20.98 0.35
CA ARG A 12 20.95 -22.03 0.21
C ARG A 12 19.79 -21.64 -0.70
N ASP A 13 19.42 -20.35 -0.76
CA ASP A 13 18.37 -19.89 -1.67
C ASP A 13 18.81 -19.80 -3.14
N SER A 14 20.10 -19.76 -3.44
CA SER A 14 20.61 -19.67 -4.81
C SER A 14 20.86 -21.03 -5.50
N CYS A 15 20.77 -22.14 -4.76
CA CYS A 15 20.98 -23.50 -5.29
C CYS A 15 19.70 -24.33 -5.49
N MET A 16 18.51 -23.72 -5.43
CA MET A 16 17.27 -24.43 -5.77
C MET A 16 17.18 -24.61 -7.28
N SER A 17 17.12 -25.85 -7.72
CA SER A 17 16.94 -26.25 -9.11
C SER A 17 15.73 -25.52 -9.73
N LYS A 18 15.78 -25.22 -11.03
CA LYS A 18 14.73 -24.53 -11.79
C LYS A 18 13.34 -25.21 -11.74
N THR A 19 13.26 -26.38 -11.17
CA THR A 19 12.06 -27.26 -11.14
C THR A 19 11.29 -27.22 -9.83
N ASP A 20 11.83 -26.63 -8.75
CA ASP A 20 11.12 -26.66 -7.46
C ASP A 20 10.01 -25.63 -7.42
N LYS A 21 8.78 -26.13 -7.39
CA LYS A 21 7.57 -25.32 -7.16
C LYS A 21 7.54 -24.94 -5.69
N VAL A 22 7.54 -23.65 -5.40
CA VAL A 22 7.54 -23.12 -4.03
C VAL A 22 6.25 -22.36 -3.81
N ILE A 23 5.59 -22.62 -2.71
CA ILE A 23 4.43 -21.88 -2.23
C ILE A 23 4.81 -21.20 -0.93
N LYS A 24 4.58 -19.88 -0.85
CA LYS A 24 4.67 -19.11 0.39
C LYS A 24 3.29 -18.61 0.77
N TYR A 25 2.91 -18.82 2.01
CA TYR A 25 1.60 -18.47 2.56
C TYR A 25 1.75 -17.44 3.66
N ILE A 26 0.96 -16.38 3.60
CA ILE A 26 0.85 -15.37 4.63
C ILE A 26 -0.63 -15.16 4.92
N ARG A 27 -1.00 -15.18 6.20
CA ARG A 27 -2.37 -14.97 6.66
C ARG A 27 -2.43 -13.88 7.71
N TYR A 28 -3.50 -13.09 7.64
CA TYR A 28 -3.88 -12.14 8.68
C TYR A 28 -5.39 -12.21 8.87
N ALA A 29 -5.85 -12.73 10.01
CA ALA A 29 -7.25 -13.02 10.30
C ALA A 29 -7.89 -13.87 9.17
N ASP A 30 -8.85 -13.32 8.47
CA ASP A 30 -9.57 -13.97 7.37
C ASP A 30 -8.90 -13.75 6.00
N ASP A 31 -8.03 -12.75 5.90
CA ASP A 31 -7.31 -12.43 4.67
C ASP A 31 -6.04 -13.27 4.54
N PHE A 32 -5.74 -13.73 3.33
CA PHE A 32 -4.50 -14.43 3.04
C PHE A 32 -3.95 -14.08 1.66
N ILE A 33 -2.64 -14.25 1.49
CA ILE A 33 -1.94 -14.14 0.22
C ILE A 33 -1.04 -15.36 0.01
N LEU A 34 -1.05 -15.89 -1.21
CA LEU A 34 -0.21 -17.01 -1.63
C LEU A 34 0.77 -16.54 -2.70
N GLY A 35 2.06 -16.64 -2.43
CA GLY A 35 3.11 -16.49 -3.42
C GLY A 35 3.45 -17.85 -4.04
N VAL A 36 3.18 -18.03 -5.32
CA VAL A 36 3.43 -19.30 -6.03
C VAL A 36 4.54 -19.09 -7.05
N LYS A 37 5.58 -19.92 -6.97
CA LYS A 37 6.60 -20.06 -8.01
C LYS A 37 6.18 -21.19 -8.95
N GLY A 38 5.53 -20.86 -10.06
CA GLY A 38 4.96 -21.80 -11.03
C GLY A 38 4.22 -21.07 -12.13
N ASP A 39 3.57 -21.80 -13.00
CA ASP A 39 2.76 -21.29 -14.10
C ASP A 39 1.33 -20.95 -13.63
N LYS A 40 0.60 -20.33 -14.55
CA LYS A 40 -0.80 -19.97 -14.30
C LYS A 40 -1.67 -21.20 -14.02
N ALA A 41 -1.41 -22.32 -14.72
CA ALA A 41 -2.12 -23.59 -14.51
C ALA A 41 -1.91 -24.15 -13.10
N ASP A 42 -0.71 -24.00 -12.54
CA ASP A 42 -0.44 -24.38 -11.13
C ASP A 42 -1.25 -23.51 -10.17
N CYS A 43 -1.31 -22.23 -10.40
CA CYS A 43 -2.08 -21.29 -9.56
C CYS A 43 -3.59 -21.63 -9.60
N GLU A 44 -4.12 -21.95 -10.78
CA GLU A 44 -5.52 -22.33 -10.95
C GLU A 44 -5.85 -23.67 -10.26
N ARG A 45 -4.92 -24.63 -10.31
CA ARG A 45 -5.03 -25.89 -9.60
C ARG A 45 -5.04 -25.68 -8.08
N ILE A 46 -4.11 -24.86 -7.56
CA ILE A 46 -4.03 -24.54 -6.14
C ILE A 46 -5.31 -23.82 -5.69
N LYS A 47 -5.80 -22.85 -6.48
CA LYS A 47 -7.05 -22.15 -6.17
C LYS A 47 -8.23 -23.11 -6.06
N ARG A 48 -8.38 -24.08 -6.98
CA ARG A 48 -9.43 -25.11 -6.92
C ARG A 48 -9.30 -25.97 -5.68
N GLN A 49 -8.11 -26.53 -5.41
CA GLN A 49 -7.85 -27.35 -4.23
C GLN A 49 -8.16 -26.62 -2.92
N LEU A 50 -7.84 -25.31 -2.87
CA LEU A 50 -8.12 -24.46 -1.72
C LEU A 50 -9.64 -24.25 -1.55
N SER A 51 -10.35 -23.98 -2.64
CA SER A 51 -11.81 -23.83 -2.64
C SER A 51 -12.51 -25.11 -2.18
N ASP A 52 -12.08 -26.26 -2.69
CA ASP A 52 -12.62 -27.56 -2.30
C ASP A 52 -12.37 -27.86 -0.82
N PHE A 53 -11.15 -27.58 -0.34
CA PHE A 53 -10.81 -27.77 1.08
C PHE A 53 -11.66 -26.87 2.00
N ILE A 54 -11.80 -25.60 1.67
CA ILE A 54 -12.59 -24.62 2.47
C ILE A 54 -14.05 -25.05 2.51
N SER A 55 -14.61 -25.45 1.36
CA SER A 55 -15.99 -25.89 1.25
C SER A 55 -16.25 -27.19 2.00
N GLN A 56 -15.38 -28.22 1.82
CA GLN A 56 -15.61 -29.54 2.39
C GLN A 56 -15.26 -29.61 3.88
N THR A 57 -14.14 -28.98 4.28
CA THR A 57 -13.60 -29.11 5.65
C THR A 57 -14.12 -28.04 6.57
N LEU A 58 -14.16 -26.78 6.11
CA LEU A 58 -14.58 -25.64 6.93
C LEU A 58 -16.03 -25.27 6.73
N LYS A 59 -16.72 -25.86 5.73
CA LYS A 59 -18.10 -25.55 5.34
C LYS A 59 -18.33 -24.04 5.13
N MET A 60 -17.33 -23.40 4.52
CA MET A 60 -17.33 -21.98 4.17
C MET A 60 -17.18 -21.83 2.66
N GLU A 61 -17.60 -20.72 2.13
CA GLU A 61 -17.43 -20.39 0.71
C GLU A 61 -16.29 -19.39 0.50
N LEU A 62 -15.43 -19.69 -0.46
CA LEU A 62 -14.39 -18.78 -0.89
C LEU A 62 -14.99 -17.77 -1.87
N SER A 63 -14.86 -16.47 -1.58
CA SER A 63 -15.35 -15.42 -2.49
C SER A 63 -14.52 -15.43 -3.77
N GLU A 64 -15.10 -15.87 -4.88
CA GLU A 64 -14.46 -15.90 -6.20
C GLU A 64 -14.06 -14.51 -6.69
N GLN A 65 -14.89 -13.50 -6.40
CA GLN A 65 -14.64 -12.10 -6.79
C GLN A 65 -13.42 -11.51 -6.09
N LYS A 66 -13.13 -11.94 -4.85
CA LYS A 66 -11.99 -11.44 -4.05
C LYS A 66 -10.75 -12.31 -4.22
N THR A 67 -10.89 -13.58 -4.62
CA THR A 67 -9.78 -14.52 -4.78
C THR A 67 -9.26 -14.48 -6.21
N LEU A 68 -8.33 -13.57 -6.46
CA LEU A 68 -7.78 -13.32 -7.79
C LEU A 68 -6.39 -13.96 -7.93
N ILE A 69 -6.09 -14.44 -9.14
CA ILE A 69 -4.74 -14.85 -9.54
C ILE A 69 -4.11 -13.67 -10.27
N THR A 70 -3.07 -13.10 -9.66
CA THR A 70 -2.39 -11.91 -10.17
C THR A 70 -0.95 -12.26 -10.50
N HIS A 71 -0.48 -11.85 -11.68
CA HIS A 71 0.93 -12.02 -12.05
C HIS A 71 1.83 -11.18 -11.15
N SER A 72 2.99 -11.70 -10.75
CA SER A 72 3.89 -11.08 -9.77
C SER A 72 4.36 -9.65 -10.12
N ASN A 73 4.31 -9.27 -11.40
CA ASN A 73 4.64 -7.90 -11.84
C ASN A 73 3.46 -6.91 -11.68
N GLN A 74 2.25 -7.42 -11.51
CA GLN A 74 1.05 -6.63 -11.31
C GLN A 74 0.80 -6.44 -9.83
N TYR A 75 0.02 -5.43 -9.49
CA TYR A 75 -0.34 -5.16 -8.12
C TYR A 75 -1.45 -6.11 -7.63
N ALA A 76 -1.16 -6.83 -6.56
CA ALA A 76 -2.14 -7.58 -5.78
C ALA A 76 -2.47 -6.79 -4.51
N ARG A 77 -3.76 -6.61 -4.23
CA ARG A 77 -4.22 -5.89 -3.03
C ARG A 77 -4.25 -6.82 -1.83
N PHE A 78 -3.53 -6.46 -0.75
CA PHE A 78 -3.56 -7.18 0.52
C PHE A 78 -3.35 -6.22 1.69
N LEU A 79 -4.21 -6.29 2.70
CA LEU A 79 -4.16 -5.43 3.89
C LEU A 79 -3.98 -3.94 3.55
N GLY A 80 -4.71 -3.41 2.58
CA GLY A 80 -4.64 -2.00 2.20
C GLY A 80 -3.39 -1.57 1.45
N TYR A 81 -2.46 -2.48 1.16
CA TYR A 81 -1.28 -2.26 0.32
C TYR A 81 -1.46 -2.86 -1.06
N ASP A 82 -0.83 -2.27 -2.05
CA ASP A 82 -0.59 -2.87 -3.35
C ASP A 82 0.77 -3.57 -3.34
N ILE A 83 0.77 -4.89 -3.50
CA ILE A 83 1.95 -5.74 -3.43
C ILE A 83 2.34 -6.20 -4.81
N ARG A 84 3.62 -6.09 -5.15
CA ARG A 84 4.20 -6.68 -6.37
C ARG A 84 5.62 -7.13 -6.16
N VAL A 85 6.14 -7.94 -7.07
CA VAL A 85 7.57 -8.27 -7.14
C VAL A 85 8.23 -7.33 -8.13
N ARG A 86 9.24 -6.61 -7.68
CA ARG A 86 9.99 -5.69 -8.53
C ARG A 86 10.74 -6.44 -9.63
N ARG A 87 10.49 -6.04 -10.87
CA ARG A 87 11.24 -6.48 -12.06
C ARG A 87 11.54 -5.25 -12.92
N ASP A 88 12.56 -4.50 -12.51
CA ASP A 88 13.00 -3.31 -13.22
C ASP A 88 14.41 -3.58 -13.78
N GLN A 89 14.55 -3.51 -15.10
CA GLN A 89 15.84 -3.67 -15.77
C GLN A 89 16.60 -2.35 -15.91
N LYS A 90 16.04 -1.25 -15.43
CA LYS A 90 16.67 0.07 -15.54
C LYS A 90 17.93 0.14 -14.70
N LEU A 91 18.98 0.63 -15.33
CA LEU A 91 20.22 0.99 -14.64
C LEU A 91 20.01 2.34 -13.96
N LYS A 92 20.39 2.44 -12.69
CA LYS A 92 20.35 3.71 -11.95
C LYS A 92 21.77 4.26 -11.82
N PRO A 93 22.02 5.51 -12.26
CA PRO A 93 23.28 6.17 -11.98
C PRO A 93 23.39 6.45 -10.48
N HIS A 94 24.52 6.14 -9.90
CA HIS A 94 24.84 6.42 -8.51
C HIS A 94 26.27 7.01 -8.46
N GLY A 95 26.37 8.34 -8.56
CA GLY A 95 27.65 9.01 -8.77
C GLY A 95 28.33 8.56 -10.06
N ASN A 96 29.60 8.15 -9.98
CA ASN A 96 30.36 7.64 -11.12
C ASN A 96 30.10 6.17 -11.46
N HIS A 97 29.21 5.50 -10.75
CA HIS A 97 28.88 4.09 -10.95
C HIS A 97 27.44 3.90 -11.40
N VAL A 98 27.23 2.88 -12.23
CA VAL A 98 25.88 2.48 -12.65
C VAL A 98 25.51 1.21 -11.90
N SER A 99 24.45 1.25 -11.12
CA SER A 99 23.94 0.11 -10.37
C SER A 99 22.67 -0.46 -10.99
N ARG A 100 22.53 -1.78 -10.94
CA ARG A 100 21.26 -2.44 -11.30
C ARG A 100 20.29 -2.30 -10.16
N THR A 101 19.01 -2.11 -10.50
CA THR A 101 17.93 -2.18 -9.52
C THR A 101 17.83 -3.60 -8.97
N LEU A 102 17.62 -3.72 -7.65
CA LEU A 102 17.44 -5.03 -7.00
C LEU A 102 16.13 -5.65 -7.49
N ASN A 103 16.25 -6.68 -8.34
CA ASN A 103 15.10 -7.44 -8.84
C ASN A 103 14.73 -8.58 -7.90
N GLY A 104 13.45 -8.99 -7.93
CA GLY A 104 12.92 -10.08 -7.11
C GLY A 104 12.55 -9.67 -5.69
N SER A 105 12.74 -8.41 -5.30
CA SER A 105 12.25 -7.90 -4.02
C SER A 105 10.75 -7.63 -4.06
N VAL A 106 10.06 -7.92 -2.96
CA VAL A 106 8.66 -7.56 -2.78
C VAL A 106 8.55 -6.08 -2.47
N GLU A 107 7.71 -5.37 -3.21
CA GLU A 107 7.37 -3.97 -2.96
C GLU A 107 5.97 -3.87 -2.38
N LEU A 108 5.85 -3.12 -1.30
CA LEU A 108 4.59 -2.69 -0.71
C LEU A 108 4.35 -1.24 -1.13
N CYS A 109 3.29 -0.97 -1.86
CA CYS A 109 2.95 0.36 -2.35
C CYS A 109 1.65 0.88 -1.74
N ILE A 110 1.58 2.19 -1.57
CA ILE A 110 0.36 2.88 -1.15
C ILE A 110 -0.56 2.97 -2.37
N PRO A 111 -1.78 2.45 -2.31
CA PRO A 111 -2.79 2.64 -3.36
C PRO A 111 -3.41 4.04 -3.23
N PHE A 112 -2.66 5.06 -3.64
CA PHE A 112 -2.98 6.46 -3.39
C PHE A 112 -4.35 6.84 -3.97
N ALA A 113 -4.62 6.47 -5.22
CA ALA A 113 -5.89 6.78 -5.89
C ALA A 113 -7.10 6.11 -5.22
N ASP A 114 -6.94 4.85 -4.77
CA ASP A 114 -8.07 4.04 -4.28
C ASP A 114 -8.31 4.17 -2.78
N LYS A 115 -7.32 4.63 -2.01
CA LYS A 115 -7.42 4.73 -0.55
C LYS A 115 -7.26 6.15 -0.03
N ILE A 116 -6.20 6.86 -0.46
CA ILE A 116 -5.91 8.19 0.06
C ILE A 116 -6.86 9.24 -0.52
N MET A 117 -7.10 9.21 -1.84
CA MET A 117 -8.01 10.17 -2.47
C MET A 117 -9.44 10.06 -1.94
N PRO A 118 -10.08 8.86 -1.86
CA PRO A 118 -11.41 8.73 -1.28
C PRO A 118 -11.47 9.15 0.20
N PHE A 119 -10.41 8.90 0.98
CA PHE A 119 -10.31 9.38 2.35
C PHE A 119 -10.36 10.91 2.41
N LEU A 120 -9.57 11.61 1.58
CA LEU A 120 -9.54 13.07 1.54
C LEU A 120 -10.88 13.68 1.12
N PHE A 121 -11.55 13.09 0.12
CA PHE A 121 -12.91 13.49 -0.27
C PHE A 121 -13.93 13.23 0.83
N GLY A 122 -13.94 12.04 1.41
CA GLY A 122 -14.86 11.64 2.47
C GLY A 122 -14.73 12.50 3.73
N LYS A 123 -13.53 12.98 4.00
CA LYS A 123 -13.24 13.90 5.12
C LYS A 123 -13.41 15.38 4.77
N SER A 124 -13.85 15.69 3.55
CA SER A 124 -13.99 17.08 3.07
C SER A 124 -12.71 17.90 3.21
N VAL A 125 -11.56 17.27 2.99
CA VAL A 125 -10.24 17.93 2.95
C VAL A 125 -10.03 18.62 1.62
N ILE A 126 -10.53 17.99 0.55
CA ILE A 126 -10.34 18.42 -0.83
C ILE A 126 -11.66 18.48 -1.60
N ARG A 127 -11.65 19.24 -2.68
CA ARG A 127 -12.66 19.19 -3.74
C ARG A 127 -11.99 19.10 -5.10
N GLN A 128 -12.72 18.57 -6.07
CA GLN A 128 -12.32 18.59 -7.46
C GLN A 128 -13.03 19.73 -8.16
N LEU A 129 -12.26 20.57 -8.86
CA LEU A 129 -12.76 21.64 -9.69
C LEU A 129 -13.23 21.11 -11.06
N ARG A 130 -13.90 21.94 -11.85
CA ARG A 130 -14.44 21.56 -13.19
C ARG A 130 -13.35 21.20 -14.19
N ASP A 131 -12.16 21.74 -14.02
CA ASP A 131 -10.96 21.45 -14.82
C ASP A 131 -10.23 20.18 -14.40
N GLY A 132 -10.73 19.47 -13.38
CA GLY A 132 -10.12 18.28 -12.83
C GLY A 132 -9.07 18.55 -11.73
N THR A 133 -8.72 19.81 -11.49
CA THR A 133 -7.75 20.19 -10.44
C THR A 133 -8.28 19.88 -9.05
N ILE A 134 -7.40 19.40 -8.18
CA ILE A 134 -7.70 19.12 -6.78
C ILE A 134 -7.29 20.29 -5.92
N GLU A 135 -8.23 20.81 -5.14
CA GLU A 135 -8.01 21.94 -4.25
C GLU A 135 -8.34 21.56 -2.79
N PRO A 136 -7.45 21.88 -1.82
CA PRO A 136 -7.78 21.76 -0.40
C PRO A 136 -8.86 22.78 -0.01
N ILE A 137 -9.81 22.36 0.83
CA ILE A 137 -10.92 23.19 1.31
C ILE A 137 -11.01 23.19 2.82
N ALA A 138 -11.70 24.22 3.38
CA ALA A 138 -11.99 24.30 4.79
C ALA A 138 -13.04 23.28 5.21
N ARG A 139 -12.81 22.59 6.31
CA ARG A 139 -13.77 21.66 6.94
C ARG A 139 -14.76 22.41 7.80
N LYS A 140 -15.82 22.93 7.21
CA LYS A 140 -16.80 23.79 7.90
C LYS A 140 -17.48 23.12 9.10
N TYR A 141 -17.62 21.79 9.08
CA TYR A 141 -18.30 21.04 10.16
C TYR A 141 -17.54 21.04 11.48
N ILE A 142 -16.23 21.34 11.49
CA ILE A 142 -15.41 21.44 12.71
C ILE A 142 -15.15 22.89 13.15
N PHE A 143 -15.77 23.91 12.54
CA PHE A 143 -15.62 25.31 12.95
C PHE A 143 -16.05 25.57 14.40
N ARG A 144 -16.94 24.75 14.94
CA ARG A 144 -17.41 24.85 16.33
C ARG A 144 -16.39 24.31 17.35
N CYS A 145 -15.41 23.52 16.91
CA CYS A 145 -14.36 22.98 17.76
C CYS A 145 -13.37 24.08 18.13
N THR A 146 -12.63 23.90 19.22
CA THR A 146 -11.49 24.78 19.55
C THR A 146 -10.36 24.62 18.53
N ASP A 147 -9.49 25.60 18.42
CA ASP A 147 -8.35 25.53 17.48
C ASP A 147 -7.45 24.33 17.79
N LEU A 148 -7.25 24.04 19.08
CA LEU A 148 -6.50 22.88 19.52
C LEU A 148 -7.13 21.55 19.04
N GLU A 149 -8.45 21.44 19.15
CA GLU A 149 -9.18 20.25 18.67
C GLU A 149 -9.11 20.11 17.15
N ILE A 150 -9.19 21.23 16.40
CA ILE A 150 -9.02 21.25 14.96
C ILE A 150 -7.64 20.71 14.58
N VAL A 151 -6.58 21.31 15.11
CA VAL A 151 -5.20 20.89 14.83
C VAL A 151 -4.95 19.45 15.27
N SER A 152 -5.44 19.04 16.43
CA SER A 152 -5.33 17.68 16.94
C SER A 152 -6.00 16.68 16.03
N THR A 153 -7.17 17.00 15.46
CA THR A 153 -7.90 16.15 14.51
C THR A 153 -7.08 15.93 13.24
N TYR A 154 -6.56 17.00 12.64
CA TYR A 154 -5.71 16.88 11.45
C TYR A 154 -4.43 16.08 11.73
N ASN A 155 -3.77 16.35 12.85
CA ASN A 155 -2.56 15.63 13.24
C ASN A 155 -2.79 14.15 13.49
N SER A 156 -3.90 13.76 14.13
CA SER A 156 -4.21 12.36 14.39
C SER A 156 -4.50 11.60 13.09
N GLU A 157 -5.23 12.19 12.16
CA GLU A 157 -5.51 11.61 10.85
C GLU A 157 -4.22 11.48 10.01
N LEU A 158 -3.38 12.52 9.99
CA LEU A 158 -2.09 12.51 9.30
C LEU A 158 -1.17 11.41 9.85
N ARG A 159 -0.99 11.37 11.18
CA ARG A 159 -0.17 10.35 11.85
C ARG A 159 -0.70 8.95 11.62
N GLY A 160 -2.03 8.77 11.65
CA GLY A 160 -2.65 7.46 11.41
C GLY A 160 -2.28 6.90 10.04
N ILE A 161 -2.41 7.71 8.98
CA ILE A 161 -2.05 7.31 7.61
C ILE A 161 -0.54 7.12 7.46
N CYS A 162 0.29 8.04 7.97
CA CYS A 162 1.75 7.94 7.88
C CYS A 162 2.28 6.70 8.62
N ASN A 163 1.78 6.42 9.81
CA ASN A 163 2.18 5.25 10.59
C ASN A 163 1.75 3.95 9.90
N TYR A 164 0.53 3.91 9.38
CA TYR A 164 0.03 2.73 8.68
C TYR A 164 0.86 2.39 7.44
N TYR A 165 1.24 3.40 6.65
CA TYR A 165 2.01 3.23 5.42
C TYR A 165 3.52 3.43 5.59
N SER A 166 4.05 3.42 6.81
CA SER A 166 5.47 3.69 7.11
C SER A 166 6.45 2.75 6.40
N ILE A 167 6.04 1.51 6.11
CA ILE A 167 6.86 0.50 5.42
C ILE A 167 6.70 0.51 3.90
N ALA A 168 5.90 1.42 3.35
CA ALA A 168 5.66 1.47 1.92
C ALA A 168 6.89 1.97 1.13
N SER A 169 7.19 1.31 0.03
CA SER A 169 8.32 1.68 -0.86
C SER A 169 8.13 3.05 -1.53
N ASN A 170 6.89 3.51 -1.67
CA ASN A 170 6.52 4.78 -2.27
C ASN A 170 6.00 5.79 -1.22
N PHE A 171 6.53 5.73 0.00
CA PHE A 171 6.14 6.60 1.12
C PHE A 171 6.21 8.10 0.78
N ASN A 172 7.15 8.51 -0.08
CA ASN A 172 7.27 9.88 -0.57
C ASN A 172 6.00 10.46 -1.20
N LYS A 173 5.08 9.61 -1.69
CA LYS A 173 3.77 10.08 -2.19
C LYS A 173 2.90 10.69 -1.09
N LEU A 174 3.17 10.39 0.17
CA LEU A 174 2.46 11.00 1.30
C LEU A 174 2.81 12.47 1.53
N GLN A 175 3.90 13.00 0.94
CA GLN A 175 4.20 14.43 0.97
C GLN A 175 3.06 15.26 0.34
N TYR A 176 2.46 14.73 -0.74
CA TYR A 176 1.30 15.40 -1.34
C TYR A 176 0.05 15.32 -0.45
N PHE A 177 -0.15 14.20 0.23
CA PHE A 177 -1.20 14.05 1.24
C PHE A 177 -1.02 15.03 2.40
N GLU A 178 0.20 15.16 2.92
CA GLU A 178 0.56 16.11 3.98
C GLU A 178 0.26 17.54 3.55
N TYR A 179 0.71 17.94 2.36
CA TYR A 179 0.41 19.26 1.77
C TYR A 179 -1.10 19.55 1.75
N LEU A 180 -1.93 18.61 1.27
CA LEU A 180 -3.37 18.80 1.20
C LEU A 180 -4.01 18.93 2.59
N MET A 181 -3.55 18.14 3.56
CA MET A 181 -4.01 18.20 4.95
C MET A 181 -3.64 19.52 5.62
N GLU A 182 -2.40 19.98 5.45
CA GLU A 182 -1.91 21.25 5.99
C GLU A 182 -2.71 22.43 5.46
N TYR A 183 -2.84 22.55 4.14
CA TYR A 183 -3.58 23.66 3.54
C TYR A 183 -5.07 23.62 3.86
N SER A 184 -5.67 22.46 3.99
CA SER A 184 -7.04 22.33 4.47
C SER A 184 -7.19 22.78 5.93
N CYS A 185 -6.21 22.45 6.78
CA CYS A 185 -6.16 22.92 8.17
C CYS A 185 -6.07 24.45 8.25
N LEU A 186 -5.15 25.05 7.51
CA LEU A 186 -4.99 26.50 7.43
C LEU A 186 -6.28 27.18 6.95
N LYS A 187 -6.89 26.69 5.88
CA LYS A 187 -8.18 27.20 5.38
C LYS A 187 -9.31 27.03 6.40
N THR A 188 -9.27 25.97 7.20
CA THR A 188 -10.28 25.73 8.26
C THR A 188 -10.14 26.75 9.39
N LEU A 189 -8.93 26.98 9.86
CA LEU A 189 -8.66 28.00 10.89
C LEU A 189 -8.94 29.42 10.38
N ALA A 190 -8.50 29.75 9.17
CA ALA A 190 -8.76 31.04 8.54
C ALA A 190 -10.27 31.28 8.37
N GLY A 191 -11.01 30.28 7.90
CA GLY A 191 -12.46 30.37 7.76
C GLY A 191 -13.20 30.49 9.09
N LYS A 192 -12.70 29.89 10.17
CA LYS A 192 -13.24 30.03 11.52
C LYS A 192 -13.06 31.45 12.07
N HIS A 193 -11.88 32.03 11.87
CA HIS A 193 -11.52 33.36 12.39
C HIS A 193 -11.79 34.50 11.42
N ALA A 194 -12.37 34.22 10.24
CA ALA A 194 -12.65 35.19 9.18
C ALA A 194 -11.42 35.99 8.74
N VAL A 195 -10.24 35.37 8.69
CA VAL A 195 -8.96 35.96 8.26
C VAL A 195 -8.46 35.31 6.96
N SER A 196 -7.57 36.01 6.26
CA SER A 196 -6.85 35.42 5.11
C SER A 196 -5.82 34.40 5.60
N TYR A 197 -5.57 33.35 4.80
CA TYR A 197 -4.55 32.33 5.09
C TYR A 197 -3.28 32.50 4.24
N THR A 198 -3.08 33.70 3.68
CA THR A 198 -1.89 34.05 2.89
C THR A 198 -0.63 34.05 3.72
#